data_91d9ba6654ccfd6de2c0ec0081b751ab
#
_entry.id   91d9ba6654ccfd6de2c0ec0081b751ab
#
_cell.length_a   1.000
_cell.length_b   1.000
_cell.length_c   1.000
_cell.angle_alpha   90.00
_cell.angle_beta   90.00
_cell.angle_gamma   90.00
#
_symmetry.space_group_name_H-M   'P 1'
#
loop_
_entity.id
_entity.type
_entity.pdbx_description
1 polymer ?
#
loop_
_entity_poly.entity_id
_entity_poly.type
_entity_poly.pdbx_seq_one_letter_code
_entity_poly.pdbx_strand_id
1 'polypeptide(L)'
;MIEGLGSVGTTLDWIALLALVVLWVGYTAFAYHKGKETPCLASVLALYRRDWMYRLLGRDNRIADASLLQSLRASVSFFASTSILIIAGLVTGIAASEEAVGVLSTIPFVTTNTRELWELKVLVMLVIFVYTFFEFTWSLRLYNFTCVLFGSAPLCKDVDGHKTRQGVFATRSAHIMTLAANHFNYGLRAYYFSMATLAWFIHPGLFIGAAALVVIILYRREFHSSVLDALAVSERETHF
;
A
#
# COMPACT_ATOMS: atom_id res chain seq x y z
N MET A 1 -9.91 -33.79 -10.66
CA MET A 1 -9.31 -32.60 -10.04
C MET A 1 -10.31 -31.44 -9.87
N ILE A 2 -11.37 -31.36 -10.67
CA ILE A 2 -12.45 -30.35 -10.55
C ILE A 2 -13.50 -30.74 -9.49
N GLU A 3 -13.74 -32.05 -9.28
CA GLU A 3 -14.70 -32.55 -8.26
C GLU A 3 -14.25 -32.32 -6.81
N GLY A 4 -12.94 -32.23 -6.55
CA GLY A 4 -12.42 -31.92 -5.21
C GLY A 4 -12.57 -30.46 -4.76
N LEU A 5 -12.74 -29.53 -5.72
CA LEU A 5 -12.93 -28.10 -5.41
C LEU A 5 -14.35 -27.80 -4.91
N GLY A 6 -15.35 -28.57 -5.33
CA GLY A 6 -16.74 -28.43 -4.87
C GLY A 6 -16.99 -28.89 -3.43
N SER A 7 -16.05 -29.64 -2.84
CA SER A 7 -16.16 -30.13 -1.45
C SER A 7 -15.61 -29.18 -0.41
N VAL A 8 -14.76 -28.21 -0.80
CA VAL A 8 -14.04 -27.32 0.17
C VAL A 8 -14.84 -26.06 0.50
N GLY A 9 -15.74 -25.59 -0.35
CA GLY A 9 -16.51 -24.36 -0.10
C GLY A 9 -17.76 -24.25 -0.96
N THR A 10 -18.62 -23.31 -0.63
CA THR A 10 -19.82 -23.00 -1.41
C THR A 10 -19.44 -22.25 -2.70
N THR A 11 -20.34 -22.26 -3.69
CA THR A 11 -20.17 -21.47 -4.93
C THR A 11 -19.94 -19.97 -4.60
N LEU A 12 -20.53 -19.48 -3.51
CA LEU A 12 -20.34 -18.11 -3.04
C LEU A 12 -18.93 -17.85 -2.54
N ASP A 13 -18.24 -18.82 -1.94
CA ASP A 13 -16.85 -18.66 -1.49
C ASP A 13 -15.89 -18.50 -2.69
N TRP A 14 -16.13 -19.25 -3.77
CA TRP A 14 -15.34 -19.11 -5.01
C TRP A 14 -15.60 -17.78 -5.72
N ILE A 15 -16.86 -17.32 -5.73
CA ILE A 15 -17.21 -15.98 -6.23
C ILE A 15 -16.52 -14.91 -5.38
N ALA A 16 -16.48 -15.07 -4.07
CA ALA A 16 -15.81 -14.16 -3.14
C ALA A 16 -14.30 -14.08 -3.40
N LEU A 17 -13.65 -15.23 -3.61
CA LEU A 17 -12.22 -15.27 -3.96
C LEU A 17 -11.94 -14.59 -5.32
N LEU A 18 -12.78 -14.88 -6.33
CA LEU A 18 -12.67 -14.20 -7.62
C LEU A 18 -12.88 -12.69 -7.49
N ALA A 19 -13.88 -12.26 -6.71
CA ALA A 19 -14.15 -10.86 -6.43
C ALA A 19 -12.96 -10.16 -5.76
N LEU A 20 -12.28 -10.84 -4.81
CA LEU A 20 -11.05 -10.31 -4.20
C LEU A 20 -10.00 -10.00 -5.26
N VAL A 21 -9.70 -10.97 -6.13
CA VAL A 21 -8.68 -10.81 -7.16
C VAL A 21 -9.06 -9.70 -8.13
N VAL A 22 -10.30 -9.71 -8.62
CA VAL A 22 -10.79 -8.73 -9.60
C VAL A 22 -10.80 -7.31 -8.99
N LEU A 23 -11.31 -7.14 -7.78
CA LEU A 23 -11.39 -5.82 -7.13
C LEU A 23 -10.01 -5.30 -6.74
N TRP A 24 -9.13 -6.14 -6.21
CA TRP A 24 -7.80 -5.72 -5.78
C TRP A 24 -6.87 -5.44 -6.96
N VAL A 25 -6.70 -6.43 -7.86
CA VAL A 25 -5.81 -6.29 -9.03
C VAL A 25 -6.40 -5.31 -10.03
N GLY A 26 -7.71 -5.40 -10.28
CA GLY A 26 -8.42 -4.51 -11.20
C GLY A 26 -8.38 -3.05 -10.74
N TYR A 27 -8.63 -2.78 -9.44
CA TYR A 27 -8.50 -1.43 -8.90
C TYR A 27 -7.06 -0.92 -8.97
N THR A 28 -6.07 -1.76 -8.67
CA THR A 28 -4.65 -1.36 -8.71
C THR A 28 -4.24 -0.99 -10.14
N ALA A 29 -4.62 -1.78 -11.13
CA ALA A 29 -4.38 -1.48 -12.54
C ALA A 29 -5.14 -0.22 -12.99
N PHE A 30 -6.41 -0.09 -12.63
CA PHE A 30 -7.23 1.07 -12.94
C PHE A 30 -6.62 2.37 -12.36
N ALA A 31 -6.25 2.37 -11.08
CA ALA A 31 -5.67 3.53 -10.41
C ALA A 31 -4.32 3.93 -11.04
N TYR A 32 -3.52 2.95 -11.46
CA TYR A 32 -2.26 3.22 -12.17
C TYR A 32 -2.50 3.87 -13.54
N HIS A 33 -3.43 3.36 -14.34
CA HIS A 33 -3.73 3.92 -15.67
C HIS A 33 -4.40 5.29 -15.56
N LYS A 34 -5.43 5.41 -14.74
CA LYS A 34 -6.15 6.67 -14.55
C LYS A 34 -5.25 7.77 -13.95
N GLY A 35 -4.34 7.42 -13.05
CA GLY A 35 -3.39 8.38 -12.46
C GLY A 35 -2.36 8.94 -13.44
N LYS A 36 -2.23 8.37 -14.66
CA LYS A 36 -1.43 8.94 -15.74
C LYS A 36 -2.17 10.00 -16.54
N GLU A 37 -3.49 9.91 -16.60
CA GLU A 37 -4.35 10.78 -17.42
C GLU A 37 -4.97 11.91 -16.60
N THR A 38 -5.25 11.67 -15.33
CA THR A 38 -5.88 12.64 -14.44
C THR A 38 -5.01 12.92 -13.22
N PRO A 39 -4.94 14.17 -12.75
CA PRO A 39 -4.25 14.50 -11.51
C PRO A 39 -4.82 13.67 -10.36
N CYS A 40 -3.94 12.98 -9.63
CA CYS A 40 -4.27 12.21 -8.45
C CYS A 40 -3.32 12.59 -7.31
N LEU A 41 -3.67 12.22 -6.09
CA LEU A 41 -2.87 12.54 -4.91
C LEU A 41 -1.41 12.09 -5.05
N ALA A 42 -1.19 10.91 -5.65
CA ALA A 42 0.16 10.36 -5.86
C ALA A 42 0.98 11.20 -6.86
N SER A 43 0.37 11.66 -7.97
CA SER A 43 1.05 12.47 -8.99
C SER A 43 1.38 13.87 -8.48
N VAL A 44 0.46 14.52 -7.77
CA VAL A 44 0.69 15.84 -7.17
C VAL A 44 1.80 15.77 -6.11
N LEU A 45 1.77 14.78 -5.23
CA LEU A 45 2.84 14.58 -4.24
C LEU A 45 4.21 14.27 -4.89
N ALA A 46 4.24 13.68 -6.09
CA ALA A 46 5.48 13.47 -6.82
C ALA A 46 6.12 14.80 -7.24
N LEU A 47 5.33 15.81 -7.61
CA LEU A 47 5.80 17.17 -7.92
C LEU A 47 6.41 17.82 -6.66
N TYR A 48 5.71 17.77 -5.53
CA TYR A 48 6.23 18.30 -4.26
C TYR A 48 7.53 17.62 -3.82
N ARG A 49 7.68 16.29 -4.05
CA ARG A 49 8.94 15.60 -3.78
C ARG A 49 10.07 16.11 -4.69
N ARG A 50 9.76 16.39 -5.95
CA ARG A 50 10.74 16.98 -6.88
C ARG A 50 11.17 18.36 -6.41
N ASP A 51 10.25 19.22 -6.03
CA ASP A 51 10.54 20.54 -5.51
C ASP A 51 11.33 20.48 -4.20
N TRP A 52 11.00 19.54 -3.32
CA TRP A 52 11.77 19.31 -2.12
C TRP A 52 13.23 18.98 -2.43
N MET A 53 13.49 18.06 -3.38
CA MET A 53 14.85 17.69 -3.77
C MET A 53 15.61 18.87 -4.43
N TYR A 54 14.94 19.72 -5.19
CA TYR A 54 15.54 20.95 -5.71
C TYR A 54 15.92 21.93 -4.59
N ARG A 55 15.00 22.21 -3.68
CA ARG A 55 15.23 23.15 -2.57
C ARG A 55 16.29 22.63 -1.60
N LEU A 56 16.39 21.32 -1.42
CA LEU A 56 17.40 20.67 -0.60
C LEU A 56 18.83 21.00 -1.06
N LEU A 57 19.05 21.10 -2.36
CA LEU A 57 20.37 21.40 -2.93
C LEU A 57 20.86 22.82 -2.57
N GLY A 58 19.94 23.76 -2.36
CA GLY A 58 20.24 25.13 -1.95
C GLY A 58 20.35 25.33 -0.44
N ARG A 59 20.20 24.29 0.39
CA ARG A 59 20.26 24.41 1.86
C ARG A 59 21.64 24.04 2.39
N ASP A 60 22.21 24.89 3.22
CA ASP A 60 23.46 24.60 3.94
C ASP A 60 23.21 23.60 5.07
N ASN A 61 22.07 23.72 5.78
CA ASN A 61 21.70 22.81 6.85
C ASN A 61 20.54 21.91 6.40
N ARG A 62 20.80 20.59 6.43
CA ARG A 62 19.89 19.54 5.98
C ARG A 62 19.35 18.65 7.11
N ILE A 63 19.54 19.06 8.36
CA ILE A 63 19.12 18.26 9.54
C ILE A 63 17.61 18.04 9.54
N ALA A 64 16.82 19.08 9.26
CA ALA A 64 15.37 18.97 9.19
C ALA A 64 14.92 18.01 8.08
N ASP A 65 15.56 18.08 6.91
CA ASP A 65 15.25 17.20 5.79
C ASP A 65 15.58 15.72 6.12
N ALA A 66 16.71 15.48 6.79
CA ALA A 66 17.10 14.15 7.26
C ALA A 66 16.09 13.59 8.29
N SER A 67 15.62 14.43 9.21
CA SER A 67 14.59 14.06 10.18
C SER A 67 13.25 13.70 9.52
N LEU A 68 12.81 14.46 8.52
CA LEU A 68 11.61 14.15 7.74
C LEU A 68 11.74 12.81 7.02
N LEU A 69 12.89 12.55 6.38
CA LEU A 69 13.15 11.28 5.70
C LEU A 69 13.16 10.11 6.69
N GLN A 70 13.74 10.31 7.88
CA GLN A 70 13.71 9.32 8.95
C GLN A 70 12.27 9.01 9.41
N SER A 71 11.41 10.01 9.55
CA SER A 71 10.00 9.84 9.91
C SER A 71 9.25 9.01 8.86
N LEU A 72 9.47 9.25 7.57
CA LEU A 72 8.88 8.44 6.50
C LEU A 72 9.35 6.98 6.59
N ARG A 73 10.64 6.74 6.80
CA ARG A 73 11.20 5.39 6.97
C ARG A 73 10.63 4.69 8.20
N ALA A 74 10.49 5.40 9.32
CA ALA A 74 9.92 4.85 10.54
C ALA A 74 8.48 4.36 10.32
N SER A 75 7.66 5.12 9.61
CA SER A 75 6.29 4.72 9.26
C SER A 75 6.27 3.44 8.43
N VAL A 76 7.11 3.33 7.40
CA VAL A 76 7.18 2.11 6.57
C VAL A 76 7.68 0.92 7.38
N SER A 77 8.71 1.12 8.22
CA SER A 77 9.27 0.07 9.09
C SER A 77 8.23 -0.47 10.07
N PHE A 78 7.39 0.41 10.63
CA PHE A 78 6.29 0.01 11.50
C PHE A 78 5.34 -0.96 10.80
N PHE A 79 4.88 -0.63 9.59
CA PHE A 79 3.98 -1.50 8.83
C PHE A 79 4.64 -2.81 8.39
N ALA A 80 5.92 -2.78 8.01
CA ALA A 80 6.67 -3.99 7.68
C ALA A 80 6.77 -4.95 8.89
N SER A 81 7.12 -4.42 10.06
CA SER A 81 7.21 -5.21 11.31
C SER A 81 5.84 -5.75 11.74
N THR A 82 4.79 -4.94 11.64
CA THR A 82 3.43 -5.38 11.93
C THR A 82 2.98 -6.49 11.00
N SER A 83 3.36 -6.45 9.72
CA SER A 83 3.03 -7.51 8.75
C SER A 83 3.64 -8.85 9.15
N ILE A 84 4.90 -8.87 9.62
CA ILE A 84 5.53 -10.11 10.14
C ILE A 84 4.76 -10.66 11.33
N LEU A 85 4.35 -9.79 12.26
CA LEU A 85 3.61 -10.20 13.44
C LEU A 85 2.26 -10.85 13.08
N ILE A 86 1.55 -10.25 12.09
CA ILE A 86 0.29 -10.80 11.60
C ILE A 86 0.52 -12.13 10.88
N ILE A 87 1.57 -12.25 10.06
CA ILE A 87 1.94 -13.51 9.40
C ILE A 87 2.14 -14.61 10.45
N ALA A 88 2.88 -14.34 11.52
CA ALA A 88 3.09 -15.31 12.61
C ALA A 88 1.76 -15.72 13.27
N GLY A 89 0.87 -14.75 13.54
CA GLY A 89 -0.48 -15.01 14.05
C GLY A 89 -1.34 -15.86 13.11
N LEU A 90 -1.28 -15.60 11.79
CA LEU A 90 -2.01 -16.39 10.79
C LEU A 90 -1.51 -17.84 10.71
N VAL A 91 -0.18 -18.05 10.77
CA VAL A 91 0.39 -19.40 10.81
C VAL A 91 -0.08 -20.15 12.05
N THR A 92 -0.13 -19.49 13.22
CA THR A 92 -0.71 -20.07 14.43
C THR A 92 -2.20 -20.36 14.25
N GLY A 93 -2.96 -19.50 13.59
CA GLY A 93 -4.39 -19.67 13.30
C GLY A 93 -4.68 -20.88 12.39
N ILE A 94 -3.76 -21.25 11.50
CA ILE A 94 -3.87 -22.51 10.71
C ILE A 94 -3.71 -23.71 11.65
N ALA A 95 -2.73 -23.68 12.56
CA ALA A 95 -2.50 -24.78 13.50
C ALA A 95 -3.67 -24.99 14.46
N ALA A 96 -4.42 -23.94 14.82
CA ALA A 96 -5.58 -23.95 15.72
C ALA A 96 -6.93 -24.03 14.95
N SER A 97 -6.96 -24.53 13.73
CA SER A 97 -8.14 -24.49 12.85
C SER A 97 -9.39 -25.21 13.43
N GLU A 98 -9.21 -26.32 14.13
CA GLU A 98 -10.32 -27.07 14.73
C GLU A 98 -11.00 -26.29 15.87
N GLU A 99 -10.22 -25.68 16.74
CA GLU A 99 -10.74 -24.87 17.85
C GLU A 99 -11.42 -23.61 17.32
N ALA A 100 -10.83 -22.95 16.34
CA ALA A 100 -11.34 -21.74 15.73
C ALA A 100 -12.70 -21.98 15.04
N VAL A 101 -12.84 -23.07 14.28
CA VAL A 101 -14.11 -23.46 13.66
C VAL A 101 -15.15 -23.78 14.71
N GLY A 102 -14.77 -24.49 15.80
CA GLY A 102 -15.66 -24.77 16.92
C GLY A 102 -16.22 -23.51 17.57
N VAL A 103 -15.39 -22.51 17.82
CA VAL A 103 -15.82 -21.21 18.39
C VAL A 103 -16.74 -20.47 17.42
N LEU A 104 -16.39 -20.41 16.12
CA LEU A 104 -17.22 -19.71 15.12
C LEU A 104 -18.60 -20.35 14.95
N SER A 105 -18.72 -21.65 15.06
CA SER A 105 -20.01 -22.35 14.94
C SER A 105 -21.03 -21.97 16.03
N THR A 106 -20.58 -21.40 17.15
CA THR A 106 -21.45 -20.91 18.22
C THR A 106 -22.01 -19.51 17.97
N ILE A 107 -21.43 -18.78 16.98
CA ILE A 107 -21.85 -17.41 16.69
C ILE A 107 -23.04 -17.43 15.71
N PRO A 108 -24.19 -16.83 16.05
CA PRO A 108 -25.33 -16.75 15.13
C PRO A 108 -24.95 -15.93 13.88
N PHE A 109 -25.50 -16.30 12.72
CA PHE A 109 -25.28 -15.69 11.41
C PHE A 109 -23.93 -15.99 10.73
N VAL A 110 -23.04 -16.77 11.34
CA VAL A 110 -21.84 -17.25 10.69
C VAL A 110 -22.19 -18.44 9.78
N THR A 111 -21.78 -18.39 8.52
CA THR A 111 -21.90 -19.53 7.61
C THR A 111 -21.06 -20.69 8.11
N THR A 112 -21.57 -21.92 7.95
CA THR A 112 -20.85 -23.14 8.36
C THR A 112 -19.49 -23.17 7.68
N ASN A 113 -18.42 -23.01 8.44
CA ASN A 113 -17.05 -23.13 7.96
C ASN A 113 -16.57 -24.56 8.21
N THR A 114 -16.21 -25.27 7.15
CA THR A 114 -15.44 -26.49 7.30
C THR A 114 -14.00 -26.13 7.65
N ARG A 115 -13.23 -27.07 8.22
CA ARG A 115 -11.81 -26.88 8.53
C ARG A 115 -11.03 -26.46 7.28
N GLU A 116 -11.29 -27.12 6.16
CA GLU A 116 -10.59 -26.86 4.89
C GLU A 116 -10.90 -25.46 4.37
N LEU A 117 -12.14 -24.99 4.52
CA LEU A 117 -12.54 -23.64 4.11
C LEU A 117 -11.91 -22.57 5.02
N TRP A 118 -11.81 -22.85 6.32
CA TRP A 118 -11.10 -21.97 7.25
C TRP A 118 -9.61 -21.85 6.87
N GLU A 119 -8.94 -22.97 6.68
CA GLU A 119 -7.52 -23.02 6.30
C GLU A 119 -7.30 -22.28 4.97
N LEU A 120 -8.19 -22.44 3.99
CA LEU A 120 -8.14 -21.70 2.72
C LEU A 120 -8.23 -20.18 2.95
N LYS A 121 -9.18 -19.71 3.75
CA LYS A 121 -9.36 -18.28 4.04
C LYS A 121 -8.12 -17.70 4.74
N VAL A 122 -7.57 -18.41 5.72
CA VAL A 122 -6.34 -18.00 6.41
C VAL A 122 -5.14 -18.01 5.46
N LEU A 123 -5.04 -19.02 4.58
CA LEU A 123 -3.98 -19.08 3.57
C LEU A 123 -4.06 -17.89 2.59
N VAL A 124 -5.24 -17.51 2.15
CA VAL A 124 -5.44 -16.31 1.30
C VAL A 124 -4.98 -15.05 2.03
N MET A 125 -5.33 -14.88 3.31
CA MET A 125 -4.83 -13.77 4.12
C MET A 125 -3.31 -13.81 4.27
N LEU A 126 -2.73 -14.98 4.49
CA LEU A 126 -1.29 -15.18 4.59
C LEU A 126 -0.59 -14.69 3.31
N VAL A 127 -1.08 -15.08 2.14
CA VAL A 127 -0.54 -14.65 0.84
C VAL A 127 -0.62 -13.13 0.68
N ILE A 128 -1.73 -12.49 1.07
CA ILE A 128 -1.88 -11.04 1.04
C ILE A 128 -0.85 -10.37 1.97
N PHE A 129 -0.67 -10.86 3.20
CA PHE A 129 0.28 -10.27 4.14
C PHE A 129 1.74 -10.51 3.75
N VAL A 130 2.08 -11.65 3.14
CA VAL A 130 3.41 -11.88 2.56
C VAL A 130 3.68 -10.88 1.43
N TYR A 131 2.74 -10.69 0.51
CA TYR A 131 2.84 -9.65 -0.53
C TYR A 131 3.04 -8.26 0.09
N THR A 132 2.22 -7.92 1.08
CA THR A 132 2.27 -6.64 1.80
C THR A 132 3.64 -6.41 2.46
N PHE A 133 4.20 -7.44 3.08
CA PHE A 133 5.54 -7.40 3.68
C PHE A 133 6.62 -7.09 2.63
N PHE A 134 6.56 -7.74 1.47
CA PHE A 134 7.52 -7.46 0.39
C PHE A 134 7.37 -6.04 -0.16
N GLU A 135 6.17 -5.52 -0.29
CA GLU A 135 5.93 -4.13 -0.72
C GLU A 135 6.54 -3.13 0.28
N PHE A 136 6.31 -3.32 1.57
CA PHE A 136 6.87 -2.42 2.59
C PHE A 136 8.39 -2.54 2.70
N THR A 137 8.96 -3.73 2.66
CA THR A 137 10.41 -3.91 2.72
C THR A 137 11.10 -3.35 1.48
N TRP A 138 10.48 -3.47 0.30
CA TRP A 138 10.99 -2.82 -0.90
C TRP A 138 10.90 -1.30 -0.82
N SER A 139 9.79 -0.76 -0.36
CA SER A 139 9.65 0.67 -0.08
C SER A 139 10.73 1.18 0.87
N LEU A 140 10.97 0.47 1.98
CA LEU A 140 12.01 0.79 2.95
C LEU A 140 13.41 0.80 2.31
N ARG A 141 13.70 -0.17 1.44
CA ARG A 141 14.95 -0.23 0.70
C ARG A 141 15.13 0.97 -0.24
N LEU A 142 14.08 1.39 -0.94
CA LEU A 142 14.10 2.57 -1.80
C LEU A 142 14.31 3.86 -1.00
N TYR A 143 13.71 3.98 0.19
CA TYR A 143 14.02 5.10 1.10
C TYR A 143 15.48 5.05 1.58
N ASN A 144 16.07 3.87 1.80
CA ASN A 144 17.49 3.75 2.11
C ASN A 144 18.38 4.25 0.95
N PHE A 145 18.01 3.93 -0.30
CA PHE A 145 18.69 4.50 -1.47
C PHE A 145 18.54 6.03 -1.53
N THR A 146 17.37 6.55 -1.18
CA THR A 146 17.18 8.00 -1.05
C THR A 146 18.10 8.62 0.00
N CYS A 147 18.34 7.94 1.14
CA CYS A 147 19.32 8.41 2.14
C CYS A 147 20.75 8.47 1.60
N VAL A 148 21.16 7.47 0.81
CA VAL A 148 22.50 7.46 0.18
C VAL A 148 22.61 8.62 -0.81
N LEU A 149 21.60 8.84 -1.64
CA LEU A 149 21.55 9.98 -2.56
C LEU A 149 21.60 11.31 -1.79
N PHE A 150 20.85 11.40 -0.70
CA PHE A 150 20.83 12.57 0.16
C PHE A 150 22.23 12.89 0.73
N GLY A 151 22.95 11.88 1.22
CA GLY A 151 24.33 12.04 1.71
C GLY A 151 25.32 12.40 0.61
N SER A 152 25.07 12.02 -0.64
CA SER A 152 25.91 12.34 -1.81
C SER A 152 25.52 13.65 -2.51
N ALA A 153 24.52 14.37 -1.99
CA ALA A 153 24.02 15.59 -2.61
C ALA A 153 25.07 16.70 -2.58
N PRO A 154 25.38 17.36 -3.73
CA PRO A 154 26.39 18.42 -3.81
C PRO A 154 26.05 19.56 -2.83
N LEU A 155 27.10 20.21 -2.32
CA LEU A 155 26.95 21.38 -1.46
C LEU A 155 26.56 22.61 -2.31
N CYS A 156 25.89 23.59 -1.66
CA CYS A 156 25.47 24.82 -2.34
C CYS A 156 26.66 25.59 -2.96
N LYS A 157 27.83 25.53 -2.33
CA LYS A 157 29.07 26.18 -2.81
C LYS A 157 29.70 25.54 -4.04
N ASP A 158 29.38 24.28 -4.34
CA ASP A 158 29.89 23.55 -5.51
C ASP A 158 29.05 23.81 -6.76
N VAL A 159 28.17 24.81 -6.70
CA VAL A 159 27.03 25.00 -7.61
C VAL A 159 27.35 25.89 -8.81
N ASP A 160 28.41 26.68 -8.74
CA ASP A 160 28.80 27.61 -9.81
C ASP A 160 29.20 26.86 -11.09
N GLY A 161 28.31 26.83 -12.06
CA GLY A 161 28.49 26.31 -13.40
C GLY A 161 27.72 25.04 -13.79
N HIS A 162 27.04 24.34 -12.86
CA HIS A 162 26.43 23.03 -13.14
C HIS A 162 24.93 22.90 -12.85
N LYS A 163 24.12 23.93 -13.14
CA LYS A 163 22.65 23.90 -12.94
C LYS A 163 21.97 22.67 -13.56
N THR A 164 22.43 22.23 -14.72
CA THR A 164 21.91 21.02 -15.40
C THR A 164 22.15 19.75 -14.58
N ARG A 165 23.35 19.60 -13.99
CA ARG A 165 23.71 18.41 -13.19
C ARG A 165 22.90 18.33 -11.90
N GLN A 166 22.59 19.48 -11.29
CA GLN A 166 21.73 19.57 -10.12
C GLN A 166 20.30 19.19 -10.41
N GLY A 167 19.74 19.69 -11.53
CA GLY A 167 18.40 19.33 -11.97
C GLY A 167 18.25 17.81 -12.19
N VAL A 168 19.25 17.19 -12.80
CA VAL A 168 19.29 15.74 -13.00
C VAL A 168 19.34 15.00 -11.66
N PHE A 169 20.17 15.45 -10.72
CA PHE A 169 20.26 14.84 -9.39
C PHE A 169 18.93 14.94 -8.63
N ALA A 170 18.34 16.13 -8.56
CA ALA A 170 17.07 16.36 -7.88
C ALA A 170 15.96 15.51 -8.47
N THR A 171 15.86 15.46 -9.80
CA THR A 171 14.83 14.66 -10.50
C THR A 171 15.00 13.16 -10.23
N ARG A 172 16.23 12.63 -10.29
CA ARG A 172 16.50 11.22 -10.01
C ARG A 172 16.20 10.84 -8.55
N SER A 173 16.60 11.69 -7.60
CA SER A 173 16.37 11.48 -6.18
C SER A 173 14.86 11.50 -5.86
N ALA A 174 14.13 12.47 -6.41
CA ALA A 174 12.68 12.56 -6.29
C ALA A 174 11.97 11.35 -6.91
N HIS A 175 12.48 10.83 -8.03
CA HIS A 175 11.91 9.66 -8.69
C HIS A 175 12.02 8.41 -7.78
N ILE A 176 13.21 8.15 -7.20
CA ILE A 176 13.40 7.02 -6.28
C ILE A 176 12.51 7.16 -5.04
N MET A 177 12.40 8.36 -4.49
CA MET A 177 11.50 8.63 -3.36
C MET A 177 10.02 8.44 -3.73
N THR A 178 9.64 8.74 -4.96
CA THR A 178 8.28 8.51 -5.46
C THR A 178 8.01 7.03 -5.65
N LEU A 179 8.98 6.25 -6.16
CA LEU A 179 8.87 4.80 -6.22
C LEU A 179 8.69 4.20 -4.82
N ALA A 180 9.46 4.67 -3.82
CA ALA A 180 9.31 4.23 -2.43
C ALA A 180 7.89 4.47 -1.92
N ALA A 181 7.34 5.66 -2.15
CA ALA A 181 5.98 5.99 -1.74
C ALA A 181 4.91 5.17 -2.49
N ASN A 182 5.13 4.85 -3.76
CA ASN A 182 4.20 4.01 -4.53
C ASN A 182 4.15 2.58 -3.97
N HIS A 183 5.30 1.97 -3.66
CA HIS A 183 5.35 0.65 -3.04
C HIS A 183 4.71 0.66 -1.64
N PHE A 184 4.92 1.71 -0.86
CA PHE A 184 4.20 1.88 0.40
C PHE A 184 2.67 1.91 0.20
N ASN A 185 2.19 2.64 -0.81
CA ASN A 185 0.76 2.69 -1.14
C ASN A 185 0.21 1.34 -1.63
N TYR A 186 1.00 0.55 -2.39
CA TYR A 186 0.60 -0.81 -2.80
C TYR A 186 0.44 -1.72 -1.58
N GLY A 187 1.37 -1.67 -0.64
CA GLY A 187 1.26 -2.39 0.63
C GLY A 187 0.04 -1.96 1.44
N LEU A 188 -0.24 -0.66 1.55
CA LEU A 188 -1.44 -0.16 2.25
C LEU A 188 -2.74 -0.61 1.58
N ARG A 189 -2.80 -0.61 0.24
CA ARG A 189 -3.98 -1.13 -0.48
C ARG A 189 -4.22 -2.60 -0.15
N ALA A 190 -3.18 -3.43 -0.21
CA ALA A 190 -3.27 -4.83 0.17
C ALA A 190 -3.73 -5.00 1.63
N TYR A 191 -3.26 -4.16 2.52
CA TYR A 191 -3.67 -4.13 3.93
C TYR A 191 -5.17 -3.85 4.08
N TYR A 192 -5.72 -2.89 3.33
CA TYR A 192 -7.17 -2.62 3.35
C TYR A 192 -7.99 -3.79 2.81
N PHE A 193 -7.53 -4.46 1.76
CA PHE A 193 -8.20 -5.66 1.25
C PHE A 193 -8.12 -6.83 2.24
N SER A 194 -7.00 -6.99 2.96
CA SER A 194 -6.90 -8.01 4.01
C SER A 194 -7.89 -7.77 5.16
N MET A 195 -8.11 -6.50 5.53
CA MET A 195 -9.15 -6.15 6.52
C MET A 195 -10.55 -6.51 6.03
N ALA A 196 -10.86 -6.27 4.74
CA ALA A 196 -12.12 -6.71 4.15
C ALA A 196 -12.27 -8.23 4.19
N THR A 197 -11.17 -8.99 3.99
CA THR A 197 -11.18 -10.46 4.00
C THR A 197 -11.60 -11.02 5.37
N LEU A 198 -11.47 -10.29 6.47
CA LEU A 198 -11.99 -10.71 7.77
C LEU A 198 -13.52 -10.91 7.75
N ALA A 199 -14.24 -10.12 6.95
CA ALA A 199 -15.69 -10.30 6.80
C ALA A 199 -16.07 -11.64 6.13
N TRP A 200 -15.13 -12.27 5.40
CA TRP A 200 -15.36 -13.57 4.77
C TRP A 200 -15.51 -14.70 5.79
N PHE A 201 -14.91 -14.58 6.97
CA PHE A 201 -15.07 -15.56 8.03
C PHE A 201 -16.51 -15.58 8.58
N ILE A 202 -17.25 -14.47 8.44
CA ILE A 202 -18.65 -14.35 8.85
C ILE A 202 -19.55 -14.81 7.70
N HIS A 203 -19.47 -14.14 6.54
CA HIS A 203 -20.29 -14.46 5.37
C HIS A 203 -19.62 -13.97 4.07
N PRO A 204 -19.57 -14.78 2.99
CA PRO A 204 -18.96 -14.39 1.73
C PRO A 204 -19.56 -13.11 1.11
N GLY A 205 -20.88 -12.92 1.25
CA GLY A 205 -21.57 -11.72 0.77
C GLY A 205 -21.13 -10.44 1.51
N LEU A 206 -20.91 -10.51 2.82
CA LEU A 206 -20.38 -9.37 3.60
C LEU A 206 -18.96 -9.00 3.13
N PHE A 207 -18.15 -10.00 2.83
CA PHE A 207 -16.82 -9.77 2.30
C PHE A 207 -16.84 -9.03 0.94
N ILE A 208 -17.69 -9.47 0.00
CA ILE A 208 -17.83 -8.80 -1.30
C ILE A 208 -18.24 -7.33 -1.10
N GLY A 209 -19.22 -7.08 -0.22
CA GLY A 209 -19.64 -5.73 0.15
C GLY A 209 -18.51 -4.90 0.79
N ALA A 210 -17.75 -5.49 1.71
CA ALA A 210 -16.61 -4.83 2.35
C ALA A 210 -15.48 -4.53 1.34
N ALA A 211 -15.17 -5.46 0.44
CA ALA A 211 -14.17 -5.26 -0.60
C ALA A 211 -14.58 -4.16 -1.60
N ALA A 212 -15.86 -4.11 -1.99
CA ALA A 212 -16.40 -3.03 -2.81
C ALA A 212 -16.32 -1.68 -2.08
N LEU A 213 -16.63 -1.64 -0.79
CA LEU A 213 -16.49 -0.44 0.04
C LEU A 213 -15.04 0.05 0.10
N VAL A 214 -14.09 -0.87 0.25
CA VAL A 214 -12.64 -0.53 0.20
C VAL A 214 -12.31 0.14 -1.12
N VAL A 215 -12.76 -0.39 -2.26
CA VAL A 215 -12.52 0.23 -3.59
C VAL A 215 -13.11 1.65 -3.64
N ILE A 216 -14.33 1.85 -3.16
CA ILE A 216 -14.99 3.16 -3.14
C ILE A 216 -14.20 4.15 -2.27
N ILE A 217 -13.77 3.74 -1.09
CA ILE A 217 -12.99 4.59 -0.18
C ILE A 217 -11.64 4.96 -0.82
N LEU A 218 -10.93 4.00 -1.39
CA LEU A 218 -9.65 4.23 -2.03
C LEU A 218 -9.80 5.18 -3.23
N TYR A 219 -10.82 4.97 -4.07
CA TYR A 219 -11.11 5.83 -5.21
C TYR A 219 -11.40 7.28 -4.78
N ARG A 220 -12.26 7.45 -3.77
CA ARG A 220 -12.58 8.80 -3.25
C ARG A 220 -11.35 9.49 -2.67
N ARG A 221 -10.51 8.77 -1.92
CA ARG A 221 -9.29 9.33 -1.31
C ARG A 221 -8.23 9.69 -2.35
N GLU A 222 -8.12 8.95 -3.43
CA GLU A 222 -7.08 9.15 -4.44
C GLU A 222 -7.43 10.21 -5.47
N PHE A 223 -8.71 10.30 -5.89
CA PHE A 223 -9.15 11.14 -6.99
C PHE A 223 -10.12 12.26 -6.61
N HIS A 224 -10.74 12.19 -5.43
CA HIS A 224 -11.80 13.13 -5.00
C HIS A 224 -11.64 13.52 -3.54
N SER A 225 -10.40 13.78 -3.10
CA SER A 225 -10.17 14.19 -1.71
C SER A 225 -10.00 15.72 -1.62
N SER A 226 -10.51 16.31 -0.54
CA SER A 226 -10.24 17.71 -0.19
C SER A 226 -8.74 18.04 -0.09
N VAL A 227 -7.92 17.01 0.22
CA VAL A 227 -6.45 17.15 0.23
C VAL A 227 -5.92 17.36 -1.18
N LEU A 228 -6.46 16.65 -2.19
CA LEU A 228 -6.08 16.84 -3.59
C LEU A 228 -6.44 18.26 -4.05
N ASP A 229 -7.65 18.73 -3.73
CA ASP A 229 -8.10 20.08 -4.08
C ASP A 229 -7.19 21.14 -3.44
N ALA A 230 -6.87 21.01 -2.16
CA ALA A 230 -5.99 21.93 -1.46
C ALA A 230 -4.57 21.98 -2.04
N LEU A 231 -4.02 20.83 -2.44
CA LEU A 231 -2.69 20.76 -3.06
C LEU A 231 -2.68 21.28 -4.50
N ALA A 232 -3.76 21.05 -5.26
CA ALA A 232 -3.87 21.51 -6.65
C ALA A 232 -4.06 23.04 -6.77
N VAL A 233 -4.71 23.69 -5.79
CA VAL A 233 -4.86 25.16 -5.75
C VAL A 233 -3.49 25.82 -5.58
N SER A 234 -2.60 25.26 -4.77
CA SER A 234 -1.24 25.78 -4.56
C SER A 234 -0.39 25.80 -5.85
N GLU A 235 -0.61 24.88 -6.80
CA GLU A 235 0.10 24.90 -8.08
C GLU A 235 -0.34 26.03 -9.01
N ARG A 236 -1.61 26.44 -8.94
CA ARG A 236 -2.13 27.55 -9.77
C ARG A 236 -1.64 28.91 -9.29
N GLU A 237 -1.34 29.05 -7.99
CA GLU A 237 -0.87 30.31 -7.41
C GLU A 237 0.65 30.51 -7.54
N THR A 238 1.44 29.47 -7.81
CA THR A 238 2.91 29.58 -7.96
C THR A 238 3.36 29.91 -9.39
N HIS A 239 2.43 30.11 -10.32
CA HIS A 239 2.69 30.57 -11.69
C HIS A 239 2.46 32.07 -11.90
N PHE A 240 2.39 32.88 -10.83
CA PHE A 240 2.41 34.34 -10.89
C PHE A 240 3.70 34.93 -10.32
#